data_53270a54f9c4ab7cb00f9ac3592382c3
#
_entry.id   53270a54f9c4ab7cb00f9ac3592382c3
#
_cell.length_a   1.000
_cell.length_b   1.000
_cell.length_c   1.000
_cell.angle_alpha   90.00
_cell.angle_beta   90.00
_cell.angle_gamma   90.00
#
_symmetry.space_group_name_H-M   'P 1'
#
loop_
_entity.id
_entity.type
_entity.pdbx_description
1 polymer ?
#
loop_
_entity_poly.entity_id
_entity_poly.type
_entity_poly.pdbx_seq_one_letter_code
_entity_poly.pdbx_strand_id
1 'polypeptide(L)'
;MKRILLAFGLVTLAAISAACSSAAAPPGASGPVDPSGPTIVAKDMKFAGGPVEVKAGTNFTLHFDNQDSAPHNVAVYTDSSASSAVSIGEVVTSGKKDQVVAALKPGTYFFRCDVHHDMTGTIVAK
;
A
#
# COMPACT_ATOMS: atom_id res chain seq x y z
N MET A 1 40.42 -61.67 5.57
CA MET A 1 40.57 -60.34 4.91
C MET A 1 39.23 -59.65 4.95
N LYS A 2 39.03 -58.78 5.95
CA LYS A 2 37.77 -57.99 6.11
C LYS A 2 38.03 -56.57 5.61
N ARG A 3 37.30 -56.18 4.55
CA ARG A 3 37.36 -54.80 4.01
C ARG A 3 36.34 -53.94 4.76
N ILE A 4 36.85 -52.94 5.49
CA ILE A 4 36.06 -51.94 6.16
C ILE A 4 35.79 -50.81 5.17
N LEU A 5 34.49 -50.60 4.83
CA LEU A 5 34.03 -49.46 4.03
C LEU A 5 33.70 -48.33 4.98
N LEU A 6 34.50 -47.26 4.93
CA LEU A 6 34.18 -45.99 5.60
C LEU A 6 33.11 -45.24 4.77
N ALA A 7 31.95 -45.07 5.32
CA ALA A 7 30.91 -44.20 4.78
C ALA A 7 31.19 -42.76 5.20
N PHE A 8 31.54 -41.92 4.22
CA PHE A 8 31.60 -40.45 4.43
C PHE A 8 30.18 -39.89 4.43
N GLY A 9 29.73 -39.43 5.60
CA GLY A 9 28.48 -38.72 5.75
C GLY A 9 28.62 -37.27 5.23
N LEU A 10 27.88 -36.96 4.17
CA LEU A 10 27.76 -35.62 3.61
C LEU A 10 26.76 -34.82 4.44
N VAL A 11 27.26 -33.90 5.27
CA VAL A 11 26.41 -32.92 6.00
C VAL A 11 26.03 -31.82 5.03
N THR A 12 24.77 -31.83 4.57
CA THR A 12 24.22 -30.74 3.77
C THR A 12 23.74 -29.63 4.70
N LEU A 13 24.45 -28.50 4.70
CA LEU A 13 24.09 -27.28 5.38
C LEU A 13 22.93 -26.63 4.62
N ALA A 14 21.72 -26.74 5.15
CA ALA A 14 20.55 -26.04 4.62
C ALA A 14 20.64 -24.54 4.93
N ALA A 15 20.92 -23.73 3.91
CA ALA A 15 20.83 -22.29 3.99
C ALA A 15 19.35 -21.86 4.05
N ILE A 16 18.91 -21.36 5.21
CA ILE A 16 17.59 -20.76 5.37
C ILE A 16 17.66 -19.36 4.76
N SER A 17 17.18 -19.23 3.52
CA SER A 17 16.96 -17.92 2.90
C SER A 17 15.74 -17.28 3.53
N ALA A 18 15.94 -16.23 4.34
CA ALA A 18 14.89 -15.35 4.82
C ALA A 18 14.28 -14.63 3.61
N ALA A 19 13.10 -15.06 3.17
CA ALA A 19 12.31 -14.35 2.17
C ALA A 19 11.79 -13.06 2.81
N CYS A 20 12.42 -11.92 2.50
CA CYS A 20 11.81 -10.62 2.72
C CYS A 20 10.54 -10.56 1.85
N SER A 21 9.38 -10.62 2.50
CA SER A 21 8.08 -10.42 1.84
C SER A 21 7.97 -8.93 1.49
N SER A 22 8.50 -8.55 0.33
CA SER A 22 8.21 -7.24 -0.26
C SER A 22 6.75 -7.25 -0.71
N ALA A 23 5.94 -6.37 -0.14
CA ALA A 23 4.59 -6.14 -0.66
C ALA A 23 4.69 -5.82 -2.15
N ALA A 24 3.98 -6.57 -3.00
CA ALA A 24 4.00 -6.36 -4.43
C ALA A 24 3.43 -4.97 -4.75
N ALA A 25 4.19 -4.16 -5.48
CA ALA A 25 3.69 -2.89 -6.01
C ALA A 25 2.52 -3.14 -6.97
N PRO A 26 1.49 -2.27 -7.00
CA PRO A 26 0.37 -2.40 -7.93
C PRO A 26 0.85 -2.32 -9.39
N PRO A 27 0.11 -2.91 -10.34
CA PRO A 27 0.43 -2.82 -11.76
C PRO A 27 0.53 -1.36 -12.20
N GLY A 28 1.68 -0.96 -12.72
CA GLY A 28 1.96 0.42 -13.18
C GLY A 28 2.90 1.23 -12.30
N ALA A 29 3.23 0.79 -11.08
CA ALA A 29 4.21 1.43 -10.22
C ALA A 29 5.64 0.94 -10.53
N SER A 30 6.11 1.17 -11.77
CA SER A 30 7.51 0.91 -12.14
C SER A 30 8.37 2.11 -11.77
N GLY A 31 9.41 1.91 -10.96
CA GLY A 31 10.34 2.98 -10.55
C GLY A 31 10.40 3.19 -9.04
N PRO A 32 11.27 4.13 -8.59
CA PRO A 32 11.40 4.46 -7.17
C PRO A 32 10.07 4.92 -6.56
N VAL A 33 9.80 4.50 -5.33
CA VAL A 33 8.62 4.90 -4.56
C VAL A 33 9.06 5.86 -3.47
N ASP A 34 8.41 7.01 -3.36
CA ASP A 34 8.61 7.94 -2.24
C ASP A 34 7.96 7.36 -0.97
N PRO A 35 8.76 6.98 0.04
CA PRO A 35 8.21 6.42 1.29
C PRO A 35 7.64 7.50 2.21
N SER A 36 7.91 8.78 1.96
CA SER A 36 7.46 9.92 2.78
C SER A 36 6.13 10.51 2.31
N GLY A 37 5.31 9.71 1.65
CA GLY A 37 4.00 10.14 1.16
C GLY A 37 3.02 10.52 2.28
N PRO A 38 1.83 11.00 1.91
CA PRO A 38 0.87 11.54 2.85
C PRO A 38 0.23 10.47 3.75
N THR A 39 -0.21 10.91 4.93
CA THR A 39 -1.04 10.10 5.83
C THR A 39 -2.50 10.52 5.71
N ILE A 40 -3.39 9.55 5.49
CA ILE A 40 -4.85 9.71 5.58
C ILE A 40 -5.33 9.01 6.85
N VAL A 41 -6.05 9.74 7.69
CA VAL A 41 -6.60 9.22 8.95
C VAL A 41 -8.11 9.06 8.82
N ALA A 42 -8.63 7.87 9.13
CA ALA A 42 -10.05 7.64 9.32
C ALA A 42 -10.39 7.75 10.81
N LYS A 43 -11.32 8.65 11.16
CA LYS A 43 -11.79 8.86 12.52
C LYS A 43 -13.19 9.42 12.53
N ASP A 44 -14.03 8.92 13.44
CA ASP A 44 -15.43 9.35 13.59
C ASP A 44 -16.21 9.26 12.27
N MET A 45 -16.00 8.17 11.52
CA MET A 45 -16.61 7.89 10.22
C MET A 45 -16.32 8.98 9.16
N LYS A 46 -15.13 9.59 9.21
CA LYS A 46 -14.66 10.63 8.27
C LYS A 46 -13.16 10.46 8.00
N PHE A 47 -12.71 10.94 6.86
CA PHE A 47 -11.29 11.20 6.66
C PHE A 47 -10.94 12.57 7.26
N ALA A 48 -9.95 12.57 8.16
CA ALA A 48 -9.49 13.79 8.81
C ALA A 48 -8.55 14.58 7.89
N GLY A 49 -8.65 15.89 7.96
CA GLY A 49 -7.80 16.82 7.22
C GLY A 49 -8.45 17.39 5.96
N GLY A 50 -7.70 18.22 5.26
CA GLY A 50 -8.09 18.82 3.99
C GLY A 50 -7.53 18.04 2.79
N PRO A 51 -7.42 18.70 1.63
CA PRO A 51 -6.78 18.11 0.46
C PRO A 51 -5.36 17.66 0.77
N VAL A 52 -5.02 16.47 0.29
CA VAL A 52 -3.69 15.86 0.44
C VAL A 52 -2.84 16.22 -0.77
N GLU A 53 -1.62 16.70 -0.56
CA GLU A 53 -0.71 17.05 -1.64
C GLU A 53 0.33 15.95 -1.88
N VAL A 54 0.60 15.66 -3.16
CA VAL A 54 1.63 14.70 -3.58
C VAL A 54 2.44 15.24 -4.75
N LYS A 55 3.67 14.75 -4.91
CA LYS A 55 4.51 15.09 -6.05
C LYS A 55 4.02 14.36 -7.30
N ALA A 56 3.68 15.11 -8.35
CA ALA A 56 3.31 14.55 -9.63
C ALA A 56 4.50 13.80 -10.28
N GLY A 57 4.18 12.76 -11.05
CA GLY A 57 5.19 11.97 -11.77
C GLY A 57 6.05 11.06 -10.91
N THR A 58 5.72 10.90 -9.62
CA THR A 58 6.47 10.05 -8.68
C THR A 58 5.52 9.06 -8.01
N ASN A 59 5.90 7.78 -7.97
CA ASN A 59 5.19 6.80 -7.15
C ASN A 59 5.36 7.16 -5.67
N PHE A 60 4.33 6.99 -4.86
CA PHE A 60 4.39 7.34 -3.45
C PHE A 60 3.69 6.30 -2.57
N THR A 61 4.09 6.26 -1.31
CA THR A 61 3.41 5.48 -0.29
C THR A 61 2.33 6.35 0.34
N LEU A 62 1.08 5.91 0.27
CA LEU A 62 -0.02 6.49 1.03
C LEU A 62 -0.13 5.73 2.34
N HIS A 63 0.05 6.41 3.46
CA HIS A 63 -0.08 5.85 4.79
C HIS A 63 -1.53 6.00 5.25
N PHE A 64 -2.20 4.89 5.51
CA PHE A 64 -3.56 4.90 6.02
C PHE A 64 -3.55 4.55 7.51
N ASP A 65 -4.21 5.35 8.34
CA ASP A 65 -4.38 5.13 9.79
C ASP A 65 -5.87 5.09 10.14
N ASN A 66 -6.40 3.89 10.33
CA ASN A 66 -7.78 3.70 10.77
C ASN A 66 -7.85 3.74 12.30
N GLN A 67 -8.36 4.85 12.85
CA GLN A 67 -8.58 5.08 14.27
C GLN A 67 -10.01 4.74 14.72
N ASP A 68 -10.86 4.27 13.80
CA ASP A 68 -12.19 3.77 14.11
C ASP A 68 -12.16 2.26 14.40
N SER A 69 -13.23 1.76 14.99
CA SER A 69 -13.51 0.32 15.11
C SER A 69 -14.24 -0.25 13.88
N ALA A 70 -14.71 0.61 12.98
CA ALA A 70 -15.34 0.22 11.74
C ALA A 70 -14.29 -0.06 10.64
N PRO A 71 -14.57 -0.97 9.71
CA PRO A 71 -13.68 -1.26 8.59
C PRO A 71 -13.68 -0.13 7.58
N HIS A 72 -12.50 0.35 7.20
CA HIS A 72 -12.31 1.40 6.19
C HIS A 72 -11.18 1.05 5.23
N ASN A 73 -11.21 1.64 4.03
CA ASN A 73 -10.08 1.66 3.11
C ASN A 73 -9.92 3.06 2.48
N VAL A 74 -8.85 3.25 1.75
CA VAL A 74 -8.66 4.41 0.88
C VAL A 74 -8.61 3.93 -0.56
N ALA A 75 -9.62 4.27 -1.34
CA ALA A 75 -9.66 4.01 -2.78
C ALA A 75 -9.53 5.34 -3.54
N VAL A 76 -8.48 5.44 -4.37
CA VAL A 76 -8.16 6.64 -5.15
C VAL A 76 -8.72 6.49 -6.55
N TYR A 77 -9.41 7.51 -7.05
CA TYR A 77 -10.07 7.58 -8.34
C TYR A 77 -9.64 8.81 -9.13
N THR A 78 -9.84 8.77 -10.45
CA THR A 78 -9.56 9.91 -11.31
C THR A 78 -10.42 11.13 -11.00
N ASP A 79 -11.67 10.91 -10.58
CA ASP A 79 -12.64 11.96 -10.25
C ASP A 79 -13.73 11.43 -9.30
N SER A 80 -14.66 12.32 -8.92
CA SER A 80 -15.72 12.03 -7.95
C SER A 80 -16.81 11.07 -8.45
N SER A 81 -16.83 10.71 -9.74
CA SER A 81 -17.72 9.65 -10.24
C SER A 81 -17.32 8.27 -9.73
N ALA A 82 -16.06 8.14 -9.29
CA ALA A 82 -15.44 6.89 -8.84
C ALA A 82 -15.58 5.73 -9.85
N SER A 83 -15.61 6.07 -11.14
CA SER A 83 -15.74 5.09 -12.23
C SER A 83 -14.40 4.51 -12.68
N SER A 84 -13.29 5.24 -12.45
CA SER A 84 -11.94 4.85 -12.83
C SER A 84 -11.02 4.85 -11.62
N ALA A 85 -10.73 3.66 -11.10
CA ALA A 85 -9.82 3.50 -9.98
C ALA A 85 -8.36 3.71 -10.43
N VAL A 86 -7.62 4.47 -9.63
CA VAL A 86 -6.16 4.63 -9.73
C VAL A 86 -5.45 3.65 -8.81
N SER A 87 -5.93 3.53 -7.58
CA SER A 87 -5.40 2.60 -6.58
C SER A 87 -6.48 2.29 -5.56
N ILE A 88 -6.62 1.02 -5.18
CA ILE A 88 -7.58 0.59 -4.17
C ILE A 88 -6.82 -0.05 -3.02
N GLY A 89 -6.91 0.56 -1.84
CA GLY A 89 -6.30 0.04 -0.62
C GLY A 89 -7.10 -1.10 -0.01
N GLU A 90 -6.40 -1.94 0.75
CA GLU A 90 -7.04 -3.00 1.53
C GLU A 90 -7.96 -2.42 2.60
N VAL A 91 -9.03 -3.15 2.92
CA VAL A 91 -9.92 -2.81 4.03
C VAL A 91 -9.22 -3.13 5.35
N VAL A 92 -9.14 -2.15 6.24
CA VAL A 92 -8.50 -2.24 7.56
C VAL A 92 -9.55 -2.02 8.64
N THR A 93 -9.68 -2.97 9.56
CA THR A 93 -10.63 -2.87 10.69
C THR A 93 -10.15 -1.92 11.78
N SER A 94 -8.83 -1.79 11.96
CA SER A 94 -8.19 -0.80 12.84
C SER A 94 -6.67 -0.78 12.59
N GLY A 95 -6.01 0.32 12.95
CA GLY A 95 -4.57 0.47 12.84
C GLY A 95 -4.09 0.99 11.49
N LYS A 96 -2.81 0.75 11.17
CA LYS A 96 -2.12 1.37 10.05
C LYS A 96 -1.89 0.40 8.91
N LYS A 97 -1.98 0.89 7.68
CA LYS A 97 -1.67 0.16 6.46
C LYS A 97 -1.04 1.09 5.41
N ASP A 98 0.01 0.63 4.79
CA ASP A 98 0.66 1.33 3.69
C ASP A 98 0.12 0.82 2.34
N GLN A 99 -0.04 1.75 1.41
CA GLN A 99 -0.51 1.50 0.05
C GLN A 99 0.38 2.22 -0.94
N VAL A 100 0.98 1.49 -1.86
CA VAL A 100 1.74 2.12 -2.96
C VAL A 100 0.77 2.62 -4.02
N VAL A 101 0.89 3.90 -4.36
CA VAL A 101 0.14 4.56 -5.43
C VAL A 101 1.10 4.88 -6.57
N ALA A 102 0.73 4.47 -7.79
CA ALA A 102 1.50 4.80 -8.99
C ALA A 102 1.51 6.31 -9.24
N ALA A 103 2.56 6.79 -9.91
CA ALA A 103 2.76 8.19 -10.25
C ALA A 103 1.51 8.83 -10.88
N LEU A 104 1.02 9.88 -10.26
CA LEU A 104 -0.11 10.66 -10.75
C LEU A 104 0.37 11.75 -11.71
N LYS A 105 -0.40 12.04 -12.75
CA LYS A 105 -0.21 13.26 -13.56
C LYS A 105 -0.59 14.49 -12.72
N PRO A 106 -0.06 15.70 -13.04
CA PRO A 106 -0.53 16.91 -12.39
C PRO A 106 -2.05 17.04 -12.50
N GLY A 107 -2.71 17.31 -11.37
CA GLY A 107 -4.18 17.41 -11.33
C GLY A 107 -4.77 17.10 -9.96
N THR A 108 -6.09 17.09 -9.93
CA THR A 108 -6.89 16.78 -8.74
C THR A 108 -7.53 15.42 -8.89
N TYR A 109 -7.38 14.59 -7.87
CA TYR A 109 -7.91 13.24 -7.77
C TYR A 109 -8.86 13.14 -6.59
N PHE A 110 -9.80 12.21 -6.67
CA PHE A 110 -10.76 11.93 -5.64
C PHE A 110 -10.38 10.66 -4.89
N PHE A 111 -10.60 10.62 -3.58
CA PHE A 111 -10.56 9.35 -2.85
C PHE A 111 -11.79 9.20 -1.95
N ARG A 112 -12.16 7.97 -1.70
CA ARG A 112 -13.25 7.62 -0.78
C ARG A 112 -12.95 6.30 -0.06
N CYS A 113 -13.76 6.00 0.94
CA CYS A 113 -13.89 4.65 1.48
C CYS A 113 -14.91 3.88 0.65
N ASP A 114 -14.55 2.68 0.14
CA ASP A 114 -15.48 1.87 -0.63
C ASP A 114 -16.49 1.10 0.24
N VAL A 115 -16.25 1.05 1.56
CA VAL A 115 -17.20 0.50 2.54
C VAL A 115 -18.22 1.56 2.95
N HIS A 116 -17.79 2.84 3.06
CA HIS A 116 -18.61 3.96 3.51
C HIS A 116 -18.45 5.14 2.53
N HIS A 117 -19.29 5.19 1.51
CA HIS A 117 -19.13 6.09 0.36
C HIS A 117 -19.20 7.59 0.71
N ASP A 118 -19.76 7.94 1.87
CA ASP A 118 -19.81 9.33 2.36
C ASP A 118 -18.45 9.83 2.91
N MET A 119 -17.51 8.91 3.19
CA MET A 119 -16.15 9.24 3.58
C MET A 119 -15.32 9.55 2.34
N THR A 120 -15.08 10.83 2.08
CA THR A 120 -14.42 11.30 0.85
C THR A 120 -13.30 12.29 1.14
N GLY A 121 -12.42 12.48 0.16
CA GLY A 121 -11.38 13.48 0.19
C GLY A 121 -10.75 13.72 -1.18
N THR A 122 -9.72 14.54 -1.22
CA THR A 122 -9.08 14.99 -2.46
C THR A 122 -7.57 14.88 -2.34
N ILE A 123 -6.91 14.39 -3.42
CA ILE A 123 -5.47 14.44 -3.61
C ILE A 123 -5.15 15.46 -4.70
N VAL A 124 -4.19 16.33 -4.44
CA VAL A 124 -3.67 17.30 -5.42
C VAL A 124 -2.25 16.88 -5.79
N ALA A 125 -2.04 16.47 -7.04
CA ALA A 125 -0.73 16.15 -7.59
C ALA A 125 -0.15 17.39 -8.30
N LYS A 126 1.02 17.88 -7.86
CA LYS A 126 1.68 19.07 -8.39
C LYS A 126 3.21 18.96 -8.44
#